data_35eeee331eb950f4ac94ccee97b6bda9
#
_entry.id   35eeee331eb950f4ac94ccee97b6bda9
#
_cell.length_a   1.000
_cell.length_b   1.000
_cell.length_c   1.000
_cell.angle_alpha   90.00
_cell.angle_beta   90.00
_cell.angle_gamma   90.00
#
_symmetry.space_group_name_H-M   'P 1'
#
loop_
_entity.id
_entity.type
_entity.pdbx_description
1 polymer ?
#
loop_
_entity_poly.entity_id
_entity_poly.type
_entity_poly.pdbx_seq_one_letter_code
_entity_poly.pdbx_strand_id
1 'polypeptide(L)'
;MTEHERRAAWRHSALTLCALLLACTATPTFPPAAPTTGKRLPPPERSFPTSDIAKTDIDIVGEAHSKESLASARLLMEKLYRRNPREWRKGNYSSMDAAVARAFDPRSGFRFAELGQARGADAIVLALKPEYAGDRVFAFGVGLASMIFLAYNEKTQFYLTDSFDPQKLYNSARNIEIAAWKLANARDARGEPLLLSNEIAGDARNLSFEREFGKMIAYQDVMAQIAAQRTNRIIRRVVQTLATAVFLPI
;
A
#
# COMPACT_ATOMS: atom_id res chain seq x y z
N MET A 1 66.60 -1.47 -7.93
CA MET A 1 65.68 -1.59 -6.75
C MET A 1 65.93 -2.96 -6.15
N THR A 2 66.61 -3.04 -5.06
CA THR A 2 67.02 -4.31 -4.45
C THR A 2 65.93 -4.92 -3.62
N GLU A 3 66.00 -6.22 -3.41
CA GLU A 3 64.99 -6.99 -2.65
C GLU A 3 64.81 -6.48 -1.21
N HIS A 4 65.80 -5.76 -0.70
CA HIS A 4 65.78 -5.14 0.62
C HIS A 4 64.85 -3.91 0.68
N GLU A 5 64.74 -3.13 -0.40
CA GLU A 5 63.84 -1.96 -0.50
C GLU A 5 62.35 -2.37 -0.59
N ARG A 6 62.07 -3.51 -1.22
CA ARG A 6 60.71 -4.05 -1.30
C ARG A 6 60.17 -4.50 0.06
N ARG A 7 61.05 -5.07 0.91
CA ARG A 7 60.64 -5.51 2.27
C ARG A 7 60.39 -4.35 3.22
N ALA A 8 61.11 -3.23 3.05
CA ALA A 8 60.88 -2.03 3.84
C ALA A 8 59.56 -1.33 3.49
N ALA A 9 59.22 -1.24 2.20
CA ALA A 9 57.95 -0.66 1.73
C ALA A 9 56.73 -1.46 2.21
N TRP A 10 56.83 -2.79 2.30
CA TRP A 10 55.72 -3.65 2.75
C TRP A 10 55.45 -3.53 4.26
N ARG A 11 56.47 -3.27 5.06
CA ARG A 11 56.34 -3.08 6.52
C ARG A 11 55.69 -1.75 6.89
N HIS A 12 55.90 -0.70 6.09
CA HIS A 12 55.24 0.61 6.31
C HIS A 12 53.75 0.59 5.85
N SER A 13 53.44 -0.14 4.77
CA SER A 13 52.06 -0.28 4.32
C SER A 13 51.20 -1.11 5.29
N ALA A 14 51.78 -2.14 5.93
CA ALA A 14 51.05 -2.96 6.90
C ALA A 14 50.78 -2.22 8.21
N LEU A 15 51.66 -1.34 8.65
CA LEU A 15 51.49 -0.52 9.86
C LEU A 15 50.46 0.60 9.67
N THR A 16 50.39 1.19 8.47
CA THR A 16 49.38 2.22 8.17
C THR A 16 47.96 1.62 8.03
N LEU A 17 47.85 0.39 7.58
CA LEU A 17 46.51 -0.27 7.48
C LEU A 17 45.97 -0.69 8.85
N CYS A 18 46.81 -1.08 9.78
CA CYS A 18 46.41 -1.38 11.17
C CYS A 18 45.97 -0.13 11.97
N ALA A 19 46.56 1.03 11.68
CA ALA A 19 46.19 2.27 12.37
C ALA A 19 44.83 2.82 11.93
N LEU A 20 44.37 2.50 10.72
CA LEU A 20 43.05 2.90 10.19
C LEU A 20 41.87 2.03 10.69
N LEU A 21 42.17 0.83 11.22
CA LEU A 21 41.13 -0.06 11.75
C LEU A 21 40.80 0.17 13.24
N LEU A 22 41.55 1.00 13.94
CA LEU A 22 41.32 1.32 15.35
C LEU A 22 40.51 2.60 15.60
N ALA A 23 40.11 3.32 14.53
CA ALA A 23 39.38 4.59 14.64
C ALA A 23 37.83 4.47 14.59
N CYS A 24 37.24 3.26 14.56
CA CYS A 24 35.81 3.06 14.42
C CYS A 24 35.13 2.48 15.66
N THR A 25 35.65 2.71 16.88
CA THR A 25 34.93 2.35 18.12
C THR A 25 34.46 3.57 18.91
N ALA A 26 33.99 4.63 18.22
CA ALA A 26 33.19 5.65 18.88
C ALA A 26 31.76 5.10 19.03
N THR A 27 31.47 4.49 20.15
CA THR A 27 30.07 4.25 20.55
C THR A 27 29.36 5.60 20.64
N PRO A 28 28.22 5.79 19.95
CA PRO A 28 27.44 7.00 20.12
C PRO A 28 26.95 7.05 21.58
N THR A 29 27.54 7.92 22.38
CA THR A 29 27.02 8.26 23.70
C THR A 29 25.77 9.11 23.49
N PHE A 30 24.60 8.50 23.58
CA PHE A 30 23.36 9.25 23.69
C PHE A 30 23.38 10.02 25.03
N PRO A 31 23.03 11.31 25.05
CA PRO A 31 22.89 12.03 26.30
C PRO A 31 21.85 11.31 27.16
N PRO A 32 22.06 11.22 28.47
CA PRO A 32 21.08 10.59 29.35
C PRO A 32 19.75 11.31 29.21
N ALA A 33 18.69 10.52 28.95
CA ALA A 33 17.33 11.05 28.85
C ALA A 33 17.00 11.80 30.13
N ALA A 34 16.58 13.05 30.04
CA ALA A 34 16.13 13.83 31.17
C ALA A 34 15.03 13.04 31.89
N PRO A 35 15.01 13.03 33.23
CA PRO A 35 13.98 12.32 34.01
C PRO A 35 12.64 12.98 33.72
N THR A 36 11.81 12.34 32.91
CA THR A 36 10.41 12.73 32.71
C THR A 36 9.63 12.36 33.95
N THR A 37 9.46 13.29 34.85
CA THR A 37 8.53 13.21 36.01
C THR A 37 7.08 13.37 35.54
N GLY A 38 6.73 12.90 34.37
CA GLY A 38 5.36 12.78 33.92
C GLY A 38 4.75 11.49 34.47
N LYS A 39 3.73 11.61 35.33
CA LYS A 39 2.88 10.50 35.76
C LYS A 39 2.41 9.75 34.51
N ARG A 40 3.01 8.60 34.17
CA ARG A 40 2.56 7.75 33.07
C ARG A 40 1.12 7.37 33.38
N LEU A 41 0.18 7.89 32.60
CA LEU A 41 -1.18 7.37 32.61
C LEU A 41 -1.08 5.88 32.26
N PRO A 42 -1.76 4.99 32.98
CA PRO A 42 -1.84 3.60 32.59
C PRO A 42 -2.38 3.53 31.17
N PRO A 43 -1.89 2.60 30.33
CA PRO A 43 -2.46 2.39 29.00
C PRO A 43 -3.96 2.20 29.16
N PRO A 44 -4.79 2.77 28.27
CA PRO A 44 -6.22 2.55 28.32
C PRO A 44 -6.46 1.04 28.31
N GLU A 45 -7.15 0.53 29.34
CA GLU A 45 -7.58 -0.87 29.39
C GLU A 45 -8.46 -1.10 28.18
N ARG A 46 -7.94 -1.90 27.24
CA ARG A 46 -8.76 -2.39 26.14
C ARG A 46 -9.72 -3.43 26.73
N SER A 47 -10.99 -3.10 26.84
CA SER A 47 -12.03 -4.10 27.04
C SER A 47 -11.95 -5.07 25.87
N PHE A 48 -11.64 -6.34 26.13
CA PHE A 48 -11.73 -7.38 25.12
C PHE A 48 -13.20 -7.59 24.80
N PRO A 49 -13.68 -7.27 23.59
CA PRO A 49 -15.04 -7.59 23.23
C PRO A 49 -15.19 -9.12 23.22
N THR A 50 -16.32 -9.62 23.66
CA THR A 50 -16.62 -11.08 23.70
C THR A 50 -16.51 -11.73 22.32
N SER A 51 -16.62 -10.96 21.24
CA SER A 51 -16.37 -11.40 19.86
C SER A 51 -14.92 -11.86 19.62
N ASP A 52 -13.95 -11.39 20.42
CA ASP A 52 -12.54 -11.74 20.22
C ASP A 52 -12.18 -13.13 20.78
N ILE A 53 -13.05 -13.73 21.57
CA ILE A 53 -12.87 -15.09 22.12
C ILE A 53 -12.85 -16.15 21.00
N ALA A 54 -13.51 -15.87 19.86
CA ALA A 54 -13.58 -16.77 18.71
C ALA A 54 -12.54 -16.44 17.60
N LYS A 55 -11.55 -15.61 17.89
CA LYS A 55 -10.54 -15.17 16.94
C LYS A 55 -9.16 -15.76 17.27
N THR A 56 -8.41 -16.07 16.23
CA THR A 56 -6.98 -16.38 16.34
C THR A 56 -6.14 -15.14 16.08
N ASP A 57 -4.85 -15.17 16.44
CA ASP A 57 -3.92 -14.06 16.18
C ASP A 57 -3.89 -13.66 14.71
N ILE A 58 -3.99 -14.64 13.79
CA ILE A 58 -4.01 -14.32 12.35
C ILE A 58 -5.31 -13.63 11.92
N ASP A 59 -6.43 -13.91 12.57
CA ASP A 59 -7.71 -13.24 12.29
C ASP A 59 -7.61 -11.77 12.68
N ILE A 60 -7.03 -11.49 13.85
CA ILE A 60 -6.77 -10.13 14.34
C ILE A 60 -5.82 -9.38 13.41
N VAL A 61 -4.72 -10.02 13.00
CA VAL A 61 -3.75 -9.44 12.05
C VAL A 61 -4.38 -9.21 10.68
N GLY A 62 -5.17 -10.17 10.18
CA GLY A 62 -5.89 -10.04 8.91
C GLY A 62 -6.89 -8.89 8.91
N GLU A 63 -7.66 -8.72 10.00
CA GLU A 63 -8.56 -7.57 10.17
C GLU A 63 -7.79 -6.24 10.17
N ALA A 64 -6.68 -6.17 10.91
CA ALA A 64 -5.86 -4.97 10.96
C ALA A 64 -5.30 -4.61 9.57
N HIS A 65 -4.73 -5.57 8.85
CA HIS A 65 -4.18 -5.34 7.51
C HIS A 65 -5.27 -4.95 6.49
N SER A 66 -6.43 -5.61 6.52
CA SER A 66 -7.57 -5.26 5.66
C SER A 66 -8.05 -3.84 5.94
N LYS A 67 -8.25 -3.50 7.21
CA LYS A 67 -8.70 -2.18 7.66
C LYS A 67 -7.72 -1.08 7.24
N GLU A 68 -6.43 -1.25 7.48
CA GLU A 68 -5.40 -0.26 7.12
C GLU A 68 -5.23 -0.13 5.61
N SER A 69 -5.39 -1.23 4.86
CA SER A 69 -5.40 -1.19 3.39
C SER A 69 -6.58 -0.37 2.86
N LEU A 70 -7.80 -0.60 3.39
CA LEU A 70 -8.99 0.16 3.02
C LEU A 70 -8.90 1.62 3.44
N ALA A 71 -8.29 1.93 4.60
CA ALA A 71 -8.03 3.30 5.03
C ALA A 71 -7.06 4.02 4.09
N SER A 72 -6.02 3.34 3.62
CA SER A 72 -5.09 3.87 2.62
C SER A 72 -5.75 4.10 1.26
N ALA A 73 -6.64 3.20 0.82
CA ALA A 73 -7.44 3.37 -0.39
C ALA A 73 -8.39 4.57 -0.28
N ARG A 74 -9.04 4.75 0.87
CA ARG A 74 -9.89 5.91 1.16
C ARG A 74 -9.09 7.22 1.10
N LEU A 75 -7.96 7.29 1.78
CA LEU A 75 -7.10 8.46 1.77
C LEU A 75 -6.57 8.77 0.36
N LEU A 76 -6.24 7.75 -0.42
CA LEU A 76 -5.83 7.90 -1.82
C LEU A 76 -6.97 8.52 -2.65
N MET A 77 -8.22 8.06 -2.48
CA MET A 77 -9.40 8.61 -3.15
C MET A 77 -9.63 10.07 -2.78
N GLU A 78 -9.52 10.43 -1.49
CA GLU A 78 -9.61 11.83 -1.04
C GLU A 78 -8.54 12.72 -1.69
N LYS A 79 -7.28 12.23 -1.77
CA LYS A 79 -6.19 12.94 -2.46
C LYS A 79 -6.48 13.11 -3.95
N LEU A 80 -6.99 12.07 -4.62
CA LEU A 80 -7.35 12.13 -6.03
C LEU A 80 -8.43 13.18 -6.27
N TYR A 81 -9.48 13.24 -5.46
CA TYR A 81 -10.51 14.27 -5.59
C TYR A 81 -9.98 15.69 -5.36
N ARG A 82 -9.08 15.89 -4.41
CA ARG A 82 -8.45 17.21 -4.19
C ARG A 82 -7.68 17.69 -5.41
N ARG A 83 -7.03 16.76 -6.13
CA ARG A 83 -6.32 17.10 -7.38
C ARG A 83 -7.23 17.15 -8.60
N ASN A 84 -8.37 16.44 -8.56
CA ASN A 84 -9.33 16.34 -9.65
C ASN A 84 -10.73 16.77 -9.19
N PRO A 85 -10.94 18.05 -8.80
CA PRO A 85 -12.18 18.48 -8.14
C PRO A 85 -13.41 18.47 -9.07
N ARG A 86 -13.21 18.28 -10.37
CA ARG A 86 -14.32 18.15 -11.33
C ARG A 86 -14.97 16.76 -11.28
N GLU A 87 -14.25 15.75 -10.79
CA GLU A 87 -14.70 14.35 -10.88
C GLU A 87 -15.92 14.08 -9.99
N TRP A 88 -15.91 14.45 -8.70
CA TRP A 88 -17.05 14.19 -7.81
C TRP A 88 -18.33 14.90 -8.23
N ARG A 89 -18.22 16.04 -8.98
CA ARG A 89 -19.38 16.75 -9.52
C ARG A 89 -20.11 15.99 -10.62
N LYS A 90 -19.42 15.10 -11.34
CA LYS A 90 -20.04 14.23 -12.35
C LYS A 90 -20.99 13.20 -11.73
N GLY A 91 -20.75 12.79 -10.48
CA GLY A 91 -21.59 11.87 -9.73
C GLY A 91 -22.79 12.51 -9.02
N ASN A 92 -23.05 13.81 -9.21
CA ASN A 92 -24.10 14.57 -8.54
C ASN A 92 -24.03 14.53 -7.00
N TYR A 93 -22.82 14.42 -6.44
CA TYR A 93 -22.61 14.47 -4.99
C TYR A 93 -22.63 15.90 -4.48
N SER A 94 -23.11 16.09 -3.24
CA SER A 94 -23.13 17.40 -2.59
C SER A 94 -21.73 17.91 -2.22
N SER A 95 -20.78 16.97 -2.02
CA SER A 95 -19.39 17.25 -1.67
C SER A 95 -18.49 16.07 -2.03
N MET A 96 -17.17 16.35 -2.03
CA MET A 96 -16.15 15.30 -2.11
C MET A 96 -16.32 14.27 -0.99
N ASP A 97 -16.58 14.72 0.24
CA ASP A 97 -16.73 13.83 1.40
C ASP A 97 -17.96 12.94 1.26
N ALA A 98 -19.04 13.42 0.67
CA ALA A 98 -20.23 12.61 0.38
C ALA A 98 -19.91 11.51 -0.65
N ALA A 99 -19.13 11.81 -1.69
CA ALA A 99 -18.68 10.81 -2.66
C ALA A 99 -17.81 9.74 -2.01
N VAL A 100 -16.84 10.15 -1.18
CA VAL A 100 -15.98 9.22 -0.43
C VAL A 100 -16.79 8.38 0.56
N ALA A 101 -17.68 9.00 1.33
CA ALA A 101 -18.55 8.28 2.27
C ALA A 101 -19.39 7.22 1.56
N ARG A 102 -19.96 7.54 0.38
CA ARG A 102 -20.73 6.59 -0.43
C ARG A 102 -19.85 5.43 -0.90
N ALA A 103 -18.65 5.70 -1.43
CA ALA A 103 -17.75 4.67 -1.92
C ALA A 103 -17.37 3.64 -0.85
N PHE A 104 -17.22 4.09 0.41
CA PHE A 104 -16.81 3.27 1.54
C PHE A 104 -17.95 2.93 2.50
N ASP A 105 -19.21 3.02 2.07
CA ASP A 105 -20.35 2.52 2.84
C ASP A 105 -20.29 0.97 2.91
N PRO A 106 -20.11 0.38 4.09
CA PRO A 106 -19.99 -1.07 4.23
C PRO A 106 -21.16 -1.87 3.65
N ARG A 107 -22.36 -1.25 3.61
CA ARG A 107 -23.59 -1.88 3.10
C ARG A 107 -23.59 -2.04 1.59
N SER A 108 -22.76 -1.29 0.87
CA SER A 108 -22.71 -1.33 -0.59
C SER A 108 -22.10 -2.61 -1.15
N GLY A 109 -21.22 -3.28 -0.40
CA GLY A 109 -20.39 -4.37 -0.91
C GLY A 109 -19.56 -3.94 -2.14
N PHE A 110 -19.34 -2.63 -2.27
CA PHE A 110 -18.69 -1.99 -3.43
C PHE A 110 -19.43 -2.25 -4.76
N ARG A 111 -20.73 -2.43 -4.73
CA ARG A 111 -21.58 -2.63 -5.92
C ARG A 111 -22.36 -1.36 -6.21
N PHE A 112 -22.09 -0.72 -7.33
CA PHE A 112 -22.70 0.54 -7.71
C PHE A 112 -23.24 0.48 -9.13
N ALA A 113 -24.52 0.87 -9.31
CA ALA A 113 -25.19 0.84 -10.60
C ALA A 113 -24.51 1.76 -11.62
N GLU A 114 -24.00 2.91 -11.18
CA GLU A 114 -23.26 3.88 -12.00
C GLU A 114 -21.95 3.35 -12.57
N LEU A 115 -21.40 2.28 -11.99
CA LEU A 115 -20.25 1.55 -12.51
C LEU A 115 -20.63 0.28 -13.29
N GLY A 116 -21.92 0.06 -13.57
CA GLY A 116 -22.38 -1.19 -14.16
C GLY A 116 -22.07 -2.42 -13.29
N GLN A 117 -22.02 -2.25 -11.97
CA GLN A 117 -21.62 -3.26 -10.97
C GLN A 117 -20.13 -3.67 -11.08
N ALA A 118 -19.31 -2.97 -11.84
CA ALA A 118 -17.88 -3.25 -11.94
C ALA A 118 -17.19 -3.08 -10.59
N ARG A 119 -16.29 -4.03 -10.25
CA ARG A 119 -15.48 -4.04 -9.03
C ARG A 119 -14.04 -4.44 -9.36
N GLY A 120 -13.14 -4.21 -8.42
CA GLY A 120 -11.73 -4.62 -8.57
C GLY A 120 -11.08 -4.07 -9.83
N ALA A 121 -10.44 -4.94 -10.57
CA ALA A 121 -9.75 -4.60 -11.81
C ALA A 121 -10.67 -3.96 -12.86
N ASP A 122 -11.91 -4.44 -12.99
CA ASP A 122 -12.85 -3.95 -13.99
C ASP A 122 -13.24 -2.48 -13.74
N ALA A 123 -13.43 -2.10 -12.48
CA ALA A 123 -13.71 -0.71 -12.13
C ALA A 123 -12.48 0.20 -12.38
N ILE A 124 -11.27 -0.30 -12.13
CA ILE A 124 -10.02 0.44 -12.44
C ILE A 124 -9.88 0.62 -13.94
N VAL A 125 -10.10 -0.45 -14.72
CA VAL A 125 -10.06 -0.39 -16.19
C VAL A 125 -11.10 0.61 -16.70
N LEU A 126 -12.33 0.56 -16.16
CA LEU A 126 -13.39 1.51 -16.53
C LEU A 126 -12.96 2.96 -16.26
N ALA A 127 -12.40 3.25 -15.07
CA ALA A 127 -11.95 4.59 -14.69
C ALA A 127 -10.91 5.17 -15.65
N LEU A 128 -10.07 4.31 -16.23
CA LEU A 128 -8.94 4.70 -17.08
C LEU A 128 -9.21 4.53 -18.58
N LYS A 129 -10.45 4.25 -18.99
CA LYS A 129 -10.85 4.30 -20.41
C LYS A 129 -10.97 5.76 -20.84
N PRO A 130 -10.37 6.19 -21.98
CA PRO A 130 -10.48 7.57 -22.46
C PRO A 130 -11.92 8.04 -22.64
N GLU A 131 -12.81 7.16 -23.12
CA GLU A 131 -14.22 7.43 -23.42
C GLU A 131 -15.14 7.46 -22.18
N TYR A 132 -14.65 7.06 -20.99
CA TYR A 132 -15.48 7.06 -19.78
C TYR A 132 -15.81 8.47 -19.33
N ALA A 133 -17.08 8.83 -19.37
CA ALA A 133 -17.57 10.16 -19.01
C ALA A 133 -17.93 10.34 -17.53
N GLY A 134 -18.04 9.25 -16.77
CA GLY A 134 -18.40 9.26 -15.35
C GLY A 134 -17.28 9.76 -14.44
N ASP A 135 -17.52 9.66 -13.13
CA ASP A 135 -16.55 10.00 -12.10
C ASP A 135 -15.42 8.97 -12.06
N ARG A 136 -14.26 9.34 -12.63
CA ARG A 136 -13.07 8.48 -12.70
C ARG A 136 -12.47 8.21 -11.33
N VAL A 137 -12.52 9.18 -10.42
CA VAL A 137 -11.99 9.02 -9.06
C VAL A 137 -12.84 8.05 -8.27
N PHE A 138 -14.17 8.14 -8.42
CA PHE A 138 -15.09 7.17 -7.81
C PHE A 138 -14.84 5.75 -8.31
N ALA A 139 -14.79 5.58 -9.63
CA ALA A 139 -14.56 4.28 -10.23
C ALA A 139 -13.20 3.67 -9.85
N PHE A 140 -12.14 4.48 -9.83
CA PHE A 140 -10.81 4.04 -9.44
C PHE A 140 -10.72 3.69 -7.95
N GLY A 141 -11.28 4.54 -7.07
CA GLY A 141 -11.30 4.31 -5.62
C GLY A 141 -12.12 3.07 -5.24
N VAL A 142 -13.30 2.90 -5.83
CA VAL A 142 -14.12 1.70 -5.67
C VAL A 142 -13.38 0.47 -6.19
N GLY A 143 -12.68 0.58 -7.32
CA GLY A 143 -11.88 -0.50 -7.89
C GLY A 143 -10.79 -0.98 -6.92
N LEU A 144 -10.01 -0.08 -6.34
CA LEU A 144 -8.98 -0.42 -5.34
C LEU A 144 -9.59 -1.02 -4.08
N ALA A 145 -10.61 -0.37 -3.52
CA ALA A 145 -11.23 -0.82 -2.26
C ALA A 145 -11.90 -2.18 -2.42
N SER A 146 -12.66 -2.39 -3.50
CA SER A 146 -13.30 -3.68 -3.77
C SER A 146 -12.28 -4.78 -4.11
N MET A 147 -11.17 -4.47 -4.74
CA MET A 147 -10.08 -5.41 -4.99
C MET A 147 -9.51 -5.94 -3.67
N ILE A 148 -9.24 -5.05 -2.70
CA ILE A 148 -8.80 -5.43 -1.36
C ILE A 148 -9.89 -6.29 -0.70
N PHE A 149 -11.14 -5.84 -0.70
CA PHE A 149 -12.27 -6.56 -0.09
C PHE A 149 -12.45 -7.97 -0.66
N LEU A 150 -12.32 -8.14 -1.99
CA LEU A 150 -12.37 -9.44 -2.66
C LEU A 150 -11.22 -10.36 -2.23
N ALA A 151 -10.01 -9.82 -2.07
CA ALA A 151 -8.85 -10.60 -1.62
C ALA A 151 -9.04 -11.14 -0.19
N TYR A 152 -9.86 -10.49 0.62
CA TYR A 152 -10.28 -10.93 1.95
C TYR A 152 -11.63 -11.67 1.94
N ASN A 153 -12.03 -12.28 0.81
CA ASN A 153 -13.26 -13.05 0.64
C ASN A 153 -14.54 -12.28 1.00
N GLU A 154 -14.59 -10.99 0.69
CA GLU A 154 -15.71 -10.07 0.96
C GLU A 154 -16.05 -9.95 2.46
N LYS A 155 -15.05 -10.09 3.34
CA LYS A 155 -15.19 -9.98 4.80
C LYS A 155 -14.36 -8.85 5.37
N THR A 156 -14.85 -8.28 6.47
CA THR A 156 -14.17 -7.27 7.27
C THR A 156 -13.86 -7.76 8.69
N GLN A 157 -14.46 -8.87 9.10
CA GLN A 157 -14.23 -9.57 10.36
C GLN A 157 -13.95 -11.04 10.07
N PHE A 158 -13.00 -11.61 10.82
CA PHE A 158 -12.56 -12.99 10.64
C PHE A 158 -12.62 -13.73 11.96
N TYR A 159 -12.89 -15.03 11.86
CA TYR A 159 -13.04 -15.94 12.98
C TYR A 159 -12.29 -17.24 12.72
N LEU A 160 -12.16 -18.08 13.73
CA LEU A 160 -11.42 -19.35 13.70
C LEU A 160 -11.73 -20.25 12.49
N THR A 161 -12.96 -20.17 11.96
CA THR A 161 -13.43 -20.95 10.80
C THR A 161 -13.06 -20.32 9.46
N ASP A 162 -12.58 -19.07 9.45
CA ASP A 162 -12.23 -18.36 8.23
C ASP A 162 -10.83 -18.73 7.77
N SER A 163 -10.61 -18.64 6.47
CA SER A 163 -9.31 -18.88 5.86
C SER A 163 -8.95 -17.74 4.91
N PHE A 164 -7.68 -17.37 4.92
CA PHE A 164 -7.11 -16.44 3.96
C PHE A 164 -6.52 -17.19 2.79
N ASP A 165 -6.84 -16.76 1.56
CA ASP A 165 -6.21 -17.30 0.37
C ASP A 165 -4.93 -16.51 0.05
N PRO A 166 -3.75 -17.10 0.21
CA PRO A 166 -2.49 -16.41 -0.02
C PRO A 166 -2.30 -15.96 -1.47
N GLN A 167 -2.88 -16.68 -2.44
CA GLN A 167 -2.76 -16.32 -3.85
C GLN A 167 -3.60 -15.09 -4.19
N LYS A 168 -4.83 -14.98 -3.66
CA LYS A 168 -5.67 -13.79 -3.84
C LYS A 168 -5.02 -12.54 -3.25
N LEU A 169 -4.46 -12.65 -2.04
CA LEU A 169 -3.75 -11.55 -1.38
C LEU A 169 -2.53 -11.11 -2.19
N TYR A 170 -1.70 -12.06 -2.67
CA TYR A 170 -0.57 -11.77 -3.53
C TYR A 170 -1.01 -11.11 -4.84
N ASN A 171 -2.04 -11.65 -5.50
CA ASN A 171 -2.57 -11.08 -6.74
C ASN A 171 -3.11 -9.67 -6.53
N SER A 172 -3.77 -9.41 -5.39
CA SER A 172 -4.23 -8.07 -5.01
C SER A 172 -3.06 -7.08 -4.91
N ALA A 173 -1.95 -7.46 -4.25
CA ALA A 173 -0.75 -6.63 -4.18
C ALA A 173 -0.20 -6.29 -5.57
N ARG A 174 -0.06 -7.28 -6.47
CA ARG A 174 0.41 -7.06 -7.87
C ARG A 174 -0.55 -6.19 -8.66
N ASN A 175 -1.85 -6.39 -8.48
CA ASN A 175 -2.87 -5.58 -9.13
C ASN A 175 -2.84 -4.12 -8.66
N ILE A 176 -2.54 -3.87 -7.38
CA ILE A 176 -2.37 -2.51 -6.87
C ILE A 176 -1.15 -1.83 -7.51
N GLU A 177 -0.04 -2.55 -7.72
CA GLU A 177 1.12 -2.03 -8.47
C GLU A 177 0.75 -1.66 -9.91
N ILE A 178 0.02 -2.54 -10.59
CA ILE A 178 -0.47 -2.28 -11.95
C ILE A 178 -1.38 -1.05 -11.97
N ALA A 179 -2.28 -0.92 -10.98
CA ALA A 179 -3.17 0.22 -10.87
C ALA A 179 -2.41 1.54 -10.66
N ALA A 180 -1.39 1.55 -9.80
CA ALA A 180 -0.53 2.70 -9.56
C ALA A 180 0.18 3.14 -10.84
N TRP A 181 0.79 2.17 -11.57
CA TRP A 181 1.46 2.46 -12.83
C TRP A 181 0.48 2.98 -13.89
N LYS A 182 -0.70 2.35 -14.05
CA LYS A 182 -1.72 2.78 -15.01
C LYS A 182 -2.25 4.19 -14.67
N LEU A 183 -2.49 4.50 -13.39
CA LEU A 183 -2.91 5.83 -12.97
C LEU A 183 -1.89 6.91 -13.36
N ALA A 184 -0.60 6.64 -13.16
CA ALA A 184 0.47 7.57 -13.48
C ALA A 184 0.64 7.79 -14.99
N ASN A 185 0.30 6.78 -15.82
CA ASN A 185 0.59 6.78 -17.25
C ASN A 185 -0.64 6.94 -18.16
N ALA A 186 -1.86 6.83 -17.64
CA ALA A 186 -3.08 6.95 -18.43
C ALA A 186 -3.27 8.37 -18.98
N ARG A 187 -3.47 8.48 -20.30
CA ARG A 187 -3.60 9.74 -21.02
C ARG A 187 -4.85 9.74 -21.89
N ASP A 188 -5.38 10.93 -22.15
CA ASP A 188 -6.43 11.13 -23.15
C ASP A 188 -5.83 11.21 -24.59
N ALA A 189 -6.70 11.41 -25.59
CA ALA A 189 -6.29 11.52 -26.99
C ALA A 189 -5.38 12.75 -27.27
N ARG A 190 -5.31 13.72 -26.36
CA ARG A 190 -4.45 14.91 -26.44
C ARG A 190 -3.12 14.71 -25.71
N GLY A 191 -2.91 13.55 -25.08
CA GLY A 191 -1.74 13.26 -24.26
C GLY A 191 -1.82 13.79 -22.83
N GLU A 192 -2.96 14.37 -22.42
CA GLU A 192 -3.16 14.89 -21.08
C GLU A 192 -3.50 13.76 -20.09
N PRO A 193 -3.05 13.83 -18.83
CA PRO A 193 -3.39 12.82 -17.82
C PRO A 193 -4.91 12.70 -17.63
N LEU A 194 -5.44 11.49 -17.64
CA LEU A 194 -6.85 11.22 -17.33
C LEU A 194 -7.21 11.61 -15.88
N LEU A 195 -6.26 11.40 -14.95
CA LEU A 195 -6.33 11.84 -13.56
C LEU A 195 -4.98 12.39 -13.12
N LEU A 196 -5.00 13.53 -12.44
CA LEU A 196 -3.81 14.08 -11.82
C LEU A 196 -3.53 13.31 -10.52
N SER A 197 -2.33 12.77 -10.39
CA SER A 197 -1.86 12.06 -9.20
C SER A 197 -0.54 12.63 -8.69
N ASN A 198 0.56 11.89 -8.78
CA ASN A 198 1.88 12.37 -8.43
C ASN A 198 2.32 13.56 -9.31
N GLU A 199 3.19 14.40 -8.74
CA GLU A 199 3.83 15.49 -9.47
C GLU A 199 5.34 15.40 -9.25
N ILE A 200 6.07 15.35 -10.37
CA ILE A 200 7.52 15.25 -10.38
C ILE A 200 8.16 16.48 -11.07
N ALA A 201 7.32 17.35 -11.67
CA ALA A 201 7.76 18.52 -12.40
C ALA A 201 8.09 19.69 -11.46
N GLY A 202 9.20 20.39 -11.71
CA GLY A 202 9.65 21.54 -10.94
C GLY A 202 10.33 21.21 -9.62
N ASP A 203 10.42 22.20 -8.74
CA ASP A 203 11.11 22.09 -7.44
C ASP A 203 10.32 21.31 -6.38
N ALA A 204 9.01 21.20 -6.56
CA ALA A 204 8.12 20.49 -5.63
C ALA A 204 7.77 19.09 -6.15
N ARG A 205 8.30 18.07 -5.48
CA ARG A 205 7.96 16.66 -5.75
C ARG A 205 6.86 16.21 -4.81
N ASN A 206 5.73 15.78 -5.35
CA ASN A 206 4.65 15.18 -4.58
C ASN A 206 4.51 13.69 -4.91
N LEU A 207 5.13 12.84 -4.09
CA LEU A 207 5.05 11.37 -4.18
C LEU A 207 4.10 10.79 -3.12
N SER A 208 3.19 11.60 -2.60
CA SER A 208 2.32 11.17 -1.50
C SER A 208 1.31 10.09 -1.90
N PHE A 209 1.04 9.92 -3.19
CA PHE A 209 0.21 8.83 -3.70
C PHE A 209 0.96 7.50 -3.64
N GLU A 210 2.25 7.49 -4.02
CA GLU A 210 3.09 6.28 -3.94
C GLU A 210 3.18 5.73 -2.52
N ARG A 211 3.16 6.60 -1.52
CA ARG A 211 3.12 6.18 -0.11
C ARG A 211 1.89 5.35 0.20
N GLU A 212 0.72 5.75 -0.26
CA GLU A 212 -0.53 5.01 0.02
C GLU A 212 -0.59 3.71 -0.78
N PHE A 213 -0.14 3.71 -2.04
CA PHE A 213 0.02 2.49 -2.81
C PHE A 213 0.99 1.52 -2.13
N GLY A 214 2.17 2.00 -1.71
CA GLY A 214 3.17 1.19 -1.02
C GLY A 214 2.65 0.55 0.27
N LYS A 215 1.84 1.26 1.06
CA LYS A 215 1.19 0.69 2.26
C LYS A 215 0.24 -0.45 1.88
N MET A 216 -0.66 -0.22 0.92
CA MET A 216 -1.60 -1.26 0.48
C MET A 216 -0.88 -2.50 -0.02
N ILE A 217 0.16 -2.33 -0.85
CA ILE A 217 0.98 -3.43 -1.37
C ILE A 217 1.64 -4.19 -0.22
N ALA A 218 2.28 -3.49 0.71
CA ALA A 218 2.98 -4.09 1.84
C ALA A 218 2.04 -4.91 2.74
N TYR A 219 0.86 -4.38 3.07
CA TYR A 219 -0.12 -5.10 3.88
C TYR A 219 -0.61 -6.38 3.19
N GLN A 220 -0.85 -6.34 1.88
CA GLN A 220 -1.28 -7.51 1.13
C GLN A 220 -0.16 -8.56 1.02
N ASP A 221 1.07 -8.14 0.73
CA ASP A 221 2.22 -9.04 0.59
C ASP A 221 2.56 -9.75 1.91
N VAL A 222 2.58 -9.01 3.02
CA VAL A 222 2.84 -9.59 4.35
C VAL A 222 1.74 -10.58 4.72
N MET A 223 0.47 -10.21 4.52
CA MET A 223 -0.65 -11.11 4.83
C MET A 223 -0.66 -12.35 3.93
N ALA A 224 -0.28 -12.22 2.66
CA ALA A 224 -0.12 -13.35 1.75
C ALA A 224 0.93 -14.34 2.26
N GLN A 225 2.08 -13.83 2.74
CA GLN A 225 3.15 -14.67 3.29
C GLN A 225 2.70 -15.39 4.57
N ILE A 226 2.06 -14.68 5.50
CA ILE A 226 1.53 -15.26 6.75
C ILE A 226 0.51 -16.36 6.43
N ALA A 227 -0.44 -16.09 5.52
CA ALA A 227 -1.45 -17.05 5.10
C ALA A 227 -0.85 -18.27 4.41
N ALA A 228 0.19 -18.09 3.57
CA ALA A 228 0.90 -19.18 2.90
C ALA A 228 1.61 -20.09 3.90
N GLN A 229 2.31 -19.52 4.89
CA GLN A 229 2.99 -20.27 5.94
C GLN A 229 1.99 -21.09 6.77
N ARG A 230 0.87 -20.47 7.17
CA ARG A 230 -0.15 -21.16 7.98
C ARG A 230 -0.82 -22.31 7.23
N THR A 231 -1.10 -22.13 5.94
CA THR A 231 -1.82 -23.13 5.12
C THR A 231 -0.88 -24.10 4.40
N ASN A 232 0.42 -23.94 4.55
CA ASN A 232 1.46 -24.71 3.84
C ASN A 232 1.29 -24.66 2.31
N ARG A 233 0.77 -23.53 1.78
CA ARG A 233 0.54 -23.30 0.34
C ARG A 233 1.68 -22.48 -0.26
N ILE A 234 2.02 -22.80 -1.50
CA ILE A 234 3.01 -22.06 -2.28
C ILE A 234 2.31 -20.98 -3.08
N ILE A 235 2.81 -19.73 -2.98
CA ILE A 235 2.36 -18.62 -3.81
C ILE A 235 3.00 -18.74 -5.19
N ARG A 236 2.20 -18.75 -6.25
CA ARG A 236 2.67 -18.65 -7.63
C ARG A 236 3.02 -17.19 -7.91
N ARG A 237 4.29 -16.92 -8.04
CA ARG A 237 4.78 -15.59 -8.38
C ARG A 237 4.70 -15.36 -9.87
N VAL A 238 4.15 -14.21 -10.26
CA VAL A 238 4.06 -13.79 -11.65
C VAL A 238 4.99 -12.59 -11.83
N VAL A 239 5.85 -12.65 -12.85
CA VAL A 239 6.72 -11.54 -13.24
C VAL A 239 6.13 -10.92 -14.51
N GLN A 240 5.72 -9.66 -14.41
CA GLN A 240 5.19 -8.88 -15.54
C GLN A 240 5.90 -7.55 -15.63
N THR A 241 6.11 -7.05 -16.84
CA THR A 241 6.51 -5.65 -17.03
C THR A 241 5.28 -4.77 -16.81
N LEU A 242 5.33 -3.79 -15.92
CA LEU A 242 4.17 -2.97 -15.54
C LEU A 242 3.50 -2.28 -16.75
N ALA A 243 4.29 -1.92 -17.78
CA ALA A 243 3.78 -1.30 -18.99
C ALA A 243 2.78 -2.19 -19.77
N THR A 244 2.98 -3.50 -19.73
CA THR A 244 2.17 -4.51 -20.45
C THR A 244 1.39 -5.42 -19.51
N ALA A 245 1.46 -5.17 -18.21
CA ALA A 245 0.87 -6.05 -17.21
C ALA A 245 -0.66 -6.08 -17.31
N VAL A 246 -1.21 -7.29 -17.17
CA VAL A 246 -2.65 -7.56 -17.04
C VAL A 246 -2.97 -7.80 -15.58
N PHE A 247 -4.17 -7.38 -15.15
CA PHE A 247 -4.65 -7.66 -13.81
C PHE A 247 -4.81 -9.17 -13.59
N LEU A 248 -4.38 -9.62 -12.41
CA LEU A 248 -4.45 -11.03 -12.00
C LEU A 248 -5.82 -11.33 -11.39
N PRO A 249 -6.33 -12.57 -11.50
CA PRO A 249 -7.61 -12.97 -10.90
C PRO A 249 -7.56 -12.93 -9.36
N ILE A 250 -8.66 -12.48 -8.75
CA ILE A 250 -8.84 -12.41 -7.29
C ILE A 250 -10.06 -13.23 -6.87
#